data_90bf3783fdd07f4ed5835b6e4d756b90
#
_entry.id   90bf3783fdd07f4ed5835b6e4d756b90
#
_cell.length_a   1.000
_cell.length_b   1.000
_cell.length_c   1.000
_cell.angle_alpha   90.00
_cell.angle_beta   90.00
_cell.angle_gamma   90.00
#
_symmetry.space_group_name_H-M   'P 1'
#
loop_
_entity.id
_entity.type
_entity.pdbx_description
1 polymer ?
#
loop_
_entity_poly.entity_id
_entity_poly.type
_entity_poly.pdbx_seq_one_letter_code
_entity_poly.pdbx_strand_id
1 'polypeptide(L)'
;MELRDNLACALKHLRYLDKKRRLWVDALCINQSDDIEREFQVSRMDRVYISAVRVIVWLGPGSESTQLAVSTLSHLGRQIEVSRWGSMPSPSCAEPSWYHTGSVLPYNDQAWRAIYEFINVSWFERLWVIQEIQLANSNSVVLCGAHEISWRLLHRSLLCLSMKRAIIPENIMQCILKSLSLTLPSREQTLQTSLYQSRFALCSKPVDKIYGILGISPPRFVRQLVPDYRAYYGEAYKTAFLEHAKIVCRFELFGWCSLSQPVMKMPTWVPNFSKVCAPFPLQNRGICYASGFSRCHYSYKPGKVLNVLGLRIATVAAVSQSAIESFTDLFNIFNFIQVEENKNNRYGTGQPLLDAIASTLSCCFLSERFPSMGTSVLSLEELKNAIMTHLGSVIKDKVVEQKLKSLMLHVEGRRLFTTKEGLMGLCQDCALPGK
;
A
#
# COMPACT_ATOMS: atom_id res chain seq x y z
N MET A 1 15.39 14.69 32.10
CA MET A 1 14.88 14.03 30.89
C MET A 1 15.96 14.11 29.83
N GLU A 2 16.57 12.99 29.48
CA GLU A 2 17.55 12.92 28.41
C GLU A 2 16.80 12.97 27.06
N LEU A 3 17.14 13.94 26.26
CA LEU A 3 16.62 14.06 24.90
C LEU A 3 17.44 13.17 23.97
N ARG A 4 16.76 12.44 23.09
CA ARG A 4 17.45 11.74 22.00
C ARG A 4 18.10 12.77 21.07
N ASP A 5 19.29 12.46 20.56
CA ASP A 5 20.11 13.37 19.75
C ASP A 5 19.36 14.03 18.59
N ASN A 6 18.55 13.24 17.88
CA ASN A 6 17.76 13.76 16.75
C ASN A 6 16.74 14.83 17.20
N LEU A 7 16.06 14.63 18.34
CA LEU A 7 15.11 15.60 18.87
C LEU A 7 15.83 16.85 19.38
N ALA A 8 16.96 16.69 20.07
CA ALA A 8 17.76 17.80 20.52
C ALA A 8 18.27 18.65 19.35
N CYS A 9 18.70 18.00 18.27
CA CYS A 9 19.10 18.67 17.02
C CYS A 9 17.91 19.42 16.39
N ALA A 10 16.76 18.77 16.27
CA ALA A 10 15.53 19.41 15.74
C ALA A 10 15.17 20.67 16.53
N LEU A 11 15.13 20.59 17.87
CA LEU A 11 14.77 21.73 18.72
C LEU A 11 15.75 22.90 18.59
N LYS A 12 17.06 22.63 18.42
CA LYS A 12 18.06 23.67 18.17
C LYS A 12 17.79 24.42 16.85
N HIS A 13 17.43 23.71 15.79
CA HIS A 13 17.11 24.29 14.49
C HIS A 13 15.74 25.01 14.46
N LEU A 14 14.79 24.53 15.27
CA LEU A 14 13.43 25.06 15.30
C LEU A 14 13.26 26.28 16.19
N ARG A 15 14.20 26.58 17.07
CA ARG A 15 14.09 27.75 17.97
C ARG A 15 14.20 29.04 17.19
N TYR A 16 13.40 30.05 17.59
CA TYR A 16 13.65 31.44 17.19
C TYR A 16 14.71 32.06 18.10
N LEU A 17 15.47 33.02 17.57
CA LEU A 17 16.49 33.71 18.33
C LEU A 17 15.90 34.85 19.19
N ASP A 18 14.81 35.46 18.71
CA ASP A 18 14.23 36.71 19.18
C ASP A 18 12.86 36.57 19.86
N LYS A 19 12.23 35.41 19.76
CA LYS A 19 10.87 35.20 20.28
C LYS A 19 10.60 33.77 20.74
N LYS A 20 9.57 33.61 21.57
CA LYS A 20 9.09 32.28 22.02
C LYS A 20 8.40 31.56 20.88
N ARG A 21 8.66 30.26 20.78
CA ARG A 21 7.95 29.31 19.90
C ARG A 21 7.26 28.23 20.74
N ARG A 22 5.99 27.95 20.46
CA ARG A 22 5.27 26.84 21.07
C ARG A 22 5.31 25.67 20.13
N LEU A 23 5.80 24.54 20.59
CA LEU A 23 5.87 23.28 19.85
C LEU A 23 5.16 22.21 20.66
N TRP A 24 4.36 21.41 19.99
CA TRP A 24 3.91 20.12 20.51
C TRP A 24 4.79 19.03 19.90
N VAL A 25 5.35 18.19 20.75
CA VAL A 25 6.21 17.08 20.39
C VAL A 25 5.79 15.89 21.26
N ASP A 26 5.36 14.81 20.66
CA ASP A 26 4.85 13.62 21.35
C ASP A 26 5.81 13.09 22.45
N ALA A 27 7.10 13.04 22.14
CA ALA A 27 8.14 12.60 23.07
C ALA A 27 8.32 13.52 24.30
N LEU A 28 7.84 14.77 24.25
CA LEU A 28 7.94 15.74 25.34
C LEU A 28 6.60 15.99 26.03
N CYS A 29 5.52 15.89 25.26
CA CYS A 29 4.19 16.27 25.72
C CYS A 29 3.39 15.09 26.24
N ILE A 30 3.86 13.85 26.04
CA ILE A 30 3.22 12.61 26.50
C ILE A 30 4.18 11.85 27.39
N ASN A 31 3.72 11.46 28.57
CA ASN A 31 4.49 10.53 29.40
C ASN A 31 4.44 9.12 28.79
N GLN A 32 5.51 8.78 28.08
CA GLN A 32 5.61 7.50 27.35
C GLN A 32 5.66 6.27 28.27
N SER A 33 5.90 6.48 29.58
CA SER A 33 5.93 5.41 30.59
C SER A 33 4.55 5.18 31.24
N ASP A 34 3.60 6.09 31.07
CA ASP A 34 2.23 5.96 31.55
C ASP A 34 1.33 5.47 30.43
N ASP A 35 0.93 4.21 30.50
CA ASP A 35 0.06 3.60 29.48
C ASP A 35 -1.31 4.28 29.42
N ILE A 36 -1.86 4.76 30.53
CA ILE A 36 -3.16 5.42 30.59
C ILE A 36 -3.10 6.77 29.89
N GLU A 37 -2.09 7.59 30.18
CA GLU A 37 -1.89 8.86 29.50
C GLU A 37 -1.63 8.64 28.01
N ARG A 38 -0.80 7.65 27.67
CA ARG A 38 -0.51 7.34 26.26
C ARG A 38 -1.77 6.91 25.49
N GLU A 39 -2.61 6.04 26.07
CA GLU A 39 -3.88 5.60 25.47
C GLU A 39 -4.82 6.80 25.23
N PHE A 40 -4.93 7.68 26.21
CA PHE A 40 -5.73 8.89 26.10
C PHE A 40 -5.22 9.84 25.02
N GLN A 41 -3.91 10.05 24.92
CA GLN A 41 -3.30 10.93 23.91
C GLN A 41 -3.38 10.31 22.50
N VAL A 42 -3.11 9.01 22.36
CA VAL A 42 -3.21 8.30 21.09
C VAL A 42 -4.63 8.37 20.52
N SER A 43 -5.65 8.27 21.37
CA SER A 43 -7.05 8.41 20.94
C SER A 43 -7.42 9.80 20.42
N ARG A 44 -6.54 10.80 20.56
CA ARG A 44 -6.73 12.21 20.19
C ARG A 44 -5.67 12.76 19.26
N MET A 45 -4.76 11.94 18.79
CA MET A 45 -3.68 12.36 17.91
C MET A 45 -4.20 13.06 16.64
N ASP A 46 -5.32 12.60 16.09
CA ASP A 46 -6.01 13.23 14.97
C ASP A 46 -6.31 14.71 15.25
N ARG A 47 -6.86 15.03 16.41
CA ARG A 47 -7.21 16.41 16.81
C ARG A 47 -5.98 17.28 16.95
N VAL A 48 -4.87 16.73 17.44
CA VAL A 48 -3.60 17.46 17.56
C VAL A 48 -3.12 17.92 16.19
N TYR A 49 -3.06 17.01 15.21
CA TYR A 49 -2.57 17.37 13.88
C TYR A 49 -3.55 18.21 13.06
N ILE A 50 -4.85 17.98 13.19
CA ILE A 50 -5.88 18.81 12.54
C ILE A 50 -5.86 20.24 13.10
N SER A 51 -5.66 20.41 14.40
CA SER A 51 -5.67 21.73 15.06
C SER A 51 -4.33 22.47 15.00
N ALA A 52 -3.28 21.80 14.56
CA ALA A 52 -1.96 22.43 14.45
C ALA A 52 -1.98 23.58 13.42
N VAL A 53 -1.46 24.73 13.79
CA VAL A 53 -1.28 25.87 12.86
C VAL A 53 -0.34 25.47 11.71
N ARG A 54 0.65 24.61 12.01
CA ARG A 54 1.64 24.13 11.06
C ARG A 54 2.23 22.83 11.58
N VAL A 55 2.29 21.80 10.78
CA VAL A 55 3.07 20.59 11.05
C VAL A 55 4.45 20.74 10.45
N ILE A 56 5.47 20.41 11.23
CA ILE A 56 6.86 20.50 10.82
C ILE A 56 7.45 19.10 10.84
N VAL A 57 7.81 18.61 9.67
CA VAL A 57 8.54 17.36 9.49
C VAL A 57 10.03 17.66 9.57
N TRP A 58 10.73 17.01 10.49
CA TRP A 58 12.17 17.11 10.61
C TRP A 58 12.85 15.86 10.09
N LEU A 59 13.63 15.99 8.98
CA LEU A 59 14.33 14.88 8.35
C LEU A 59 15.77 14.68 8.87
N GLY A 60 16.30 15.65 9.61
CA GLY A 60 17.67 15.60 10.13
C GLY A 60 18.47 16.85 9.83
N PRO A 61 19.77 16.87 10.19
CA PRO A 61 20.63 18.05 10.04
C PRO A 61 20.93 18.42 8.58
N GLY A 62 20.62 17.53 7.64
CA GLY A 62 20.93 17.73 6.23
C GLY A 62 22.36 17.32 5.87
N SER A 63 22.65 17.44 4.57
CA SER A 63 23.94 17.16 3.94
C SER A 63 24.23 18.24 2.90
N GLU A 64 25.40 18.21 2.27
CA GLU A 64 25.75 19.13 1.18
C GLU A 64 24.79 19.02 -0.02
N SER A 65 24.21 17.85 -0.26
CA SER A 65 23.24 17.62 -1.33
C SER A 65 21.83 18.11 -1.02
N THR A 66 21.52 18.46 0.25
CA THR A 66 20.17 18.82 0.69
C THR A 66 19.61 20.04 -0.05
N GLN A 67 20.43 21.06 -0.27
CA GLN A 67 20.01 22.26 -1.01
C GLN A 67 19.60 21.91 -2.45
N LEU A 68 20.38 21.08 -3.11
CA LEU A 68 20.08 20.64 -4.47
C LEU A 68 18.77 19.83 -4.52
N ALA A 69 18.57 18.89 -3.59
CA ALA A 69 17.35 18.12 -3.52
C ALA A 69 16.12 19.01 -3.31
N VAL A 70 16.16 19.90 -2.32
CA VAL A 70 15.06 20.81 -1.99
C VAL A 70 14.74 21.76 -3.15
N SER A 71 15.75 22.34 -3.81
CA SER A 71 15.55 23.23 -4.96
C SER A 71 14.95 22.48 -6.15
N THR A 72 15.48 21.30 -6.47
CA THR A 72 15.00 20.45 -7.58
C THR A 72 13.55 19.99 -7.37
N LEU A 73 13.23 19.45 -6.19
CA LEU A 73 11.87 18.99 -5.85
C LEU A 73 10.89 20.18 -5.76
N SER A 74 11.33 21.34 -5.23
CA SER A 74 10.49 22.52 -5.18
C SER A 74 10.18 23.05 -6.58
N HIS A 75 11.18 23.06 -7.46
CA HIS A 75 10.99 23.48 -8.86
C HIS A 75 10.00 22.56 -9.57
N LEU A 76 10.20 21.24 -9.49
CA LEU A 76 9.29 20.25 -10.08
C LEU A 76 7.86 20.40 -9.53
N GLY A 77 7.72 20.52 -8.20
CA GLY A 77 6.40 20.65 -7.56
C GLY A 77 5.63 21.91 -7.96
N ARG A 78 6.33 22.99 -8.41
CA ARG A 78 5.70 24.20 -8.95
C ARG A 78 5.20 24.02 -10.38
N GLN A 79 5.77 23.08 -11.16
CA GLN A 79 5.31 22.81 -12.53
C GLN A 79 3.96 22.11 -12.57
N ILE A 80 3.53 21.49 -11.47
CA ILE A 80 2.44 20.53 -11.47
C ILE A 80 1.39 20.88 -10.43
N GLU A 81 0.13 20.78 -10.82
CA GLU A 81 -1.00 20.74 -9.91
C GLU A 81 -1.60 19.33 -9.84
N VAL A 82 -2.07 18.98 -8.64
CA VAL A 82 -2.76 17.73 -8.39
C VAL A 82 -4.19 18.02 -8.02
N SER A 83 -5.09 17.51 -8.81
CA SER A 83 -6.53 17.55 -8.57
C SER A 83 -7.04 16.16 -8.21
N ARG A 84 -8.31 16.06 -7.82
CA ARG A 84 -8.96 14.77 -7.64
C ARG A 84 -9.06 13.94 -8.93
N TRP A 85 -8.84 14.56 -10.09
CA TRP A 85 -8.93 13.92 -11.41
C TRP A 85 -7.55 13.45 -11.94
N GLY A 86 -6.47 13.83 -11.29
CA GLY A 86 -5.10 13.51 -11.70
C GLY A 86 -4.16 14.68 -11.54
N SER A 87 -3.01 14.61 -12.18
CA SER A 87 -2.04 15.69 -12.28
C SER A 87 -2.21 16.45 -13.60
N MET A 88 -1.94 17.76 -13.55
CA MET A 88 -1.99 18.67 -14.70
C MET A 88 -0.87 19.71 -14.57
N PRO A 89 -0.50 20.41 -15.66
CA PRO A 89 0.42 21.52 -15.56
C PRO A 89 -0.12 22.61 -14.64
N SER A 90 0.75 23.22 -13.82
CA SER A 90 0.36 24.40 -13.06
C SER A 90 0.10 25.57 -14.01
N PRO A 91 -0.85 26.46 -13.74
CA PRO A 91 -1.10 27.65 -14.58
C PRO A 91 0.13 28.54 -14.80
N SER A 92 1.08 28.51 -13.85
CA SER A 92 2.34 29.27 -13.89
C SER A 92 3.55 28.39 -14.20
N CYS A 93 3.37 27.20 -14.78
CA CYS A 93 4.49 26.32 -15.07
C CYS A 93 5.35 26.88 -16.23
N ALA A 94 6.66 26.80 -16.05
CA ALA A 94 7.63 27.06 -17.12
C ALA A 94 7.83 25.84 -18.05
N GLU A 95 7.55 24.66 -17.52
CA GLU A 95 7.82 23.37 -18.17
C GLU A 95 6.54 22.52 -18.30
N PRO A 96 5.60 22.91 -19.16
CA PRO A 96 4.29 22.27 -19.24
C PRO A 96 4.33 20.81 -19.70
N SER A 97 5.43 20.37 -20.35
CA SER A 97 5.60 18.98 -20.77
C SER A 97 5.97 18.01 -19.63
N TRP A 98 6.44 18.52 -18.49
CA TRP A 98 6.99 17.67 -17.43
C TRP A 98 5.96 16.78 -16.72
N TYR A 99 4.68 17.11 -16.78
CA TYR A 99 3.64 16.24 -16.23
C TYR A 99 3.40 14.98 -17.06
N HIS A 100 3.82 14.93 -18.34
CA HIS A 100 3.66 13.76 -19.18
C HIS A 100 4.55 12.60 -18.71
N THR A 101 4.02 11.39 -18.74
CA THR A 101 4.71 10.18 -18.27
C THR A 101 5.99 9.88 -19.07
N GLY A 102 6.00 10.17 -20.35
CA GLY A 102 7.14 9.95 -21.27
C GLY A 102 8.18 11.07 -21.29
N SER A 103 7.93 12.20 -20.63
CA SER A 103 8.91 13.32 -20.62
C SER A 103 10.09 13.02 -19.71
N VAL A 104 11.29 13.07 -20.27
CA VAL A 104 12.54 12.95 -19.52
C VAL A 104 12.79 14.27 -18.80
N LEU A 105 13.11 14.19 -17.49
CA LEU A 105 13.51 15.36 -16.73
C LEU A 105 14.99 15.65 -16.91
N PRO A 106 15.43 16.91 -17.01
CA PRO A 106 16.81 17.29 -17.26
C PRO A 106 17.69 17.17 -16.01
N TYR A 107 17.55 16.05 -15.27
CA TYR A 107 18.28 15.83 -14.03
C TYR A 107 19.48 14.94 -14.29
N ASN A 108 20.66 15.42 -13.87
CA ASN A 108 21.91 14.66 -13.91
C ASN A 108 21.99 13.70 -12.70
N ASP A 109 22.99 12.85 -12.68
CA ASP A 109 23.20 11.86 -11.61
C ASP A 109 23.32 12.49 -10.22
N GLN A 110 23.89 13.71 -10.13
CA GLN A 110 24.02 14.42 -8.88
C GLN A 110 22.64 14.83 -8.33
N ALA A 111 21.74 15.33 -9.18
CA ALA A 111 20.38 15.66 -8.80
C ALA A 111 19.57 14.41 -8.37
N TRP A 112 19.70 13.32 -9.11
CA TRP A 112 19.06 12.06 -8.76
C TRP A 112 19.57 11.50 -7.43
N ARG A 113 20.87 11.56 -7.19
CA ARG A 113 21.47 11.17 -5.91
C ARG A 113 20.97 12.03 -4.76
N ALA A 114 20.91 13.35 -4.95
CA ALA A 114 20.40 14.28 -3.95
C ALA A 114 18.93 14.00 -3.60
N ILE A 115 18.09 13.76 -4.60
CA ILE A 115 16.68 13.36 -4.40
C ILE A 115 16.61 12.06 -3.61
N TYR A 116 17.40 11.04 -3.99
CA TYR A 116 17.43 9.76 -3.29
C TYR A 116 17.79 9.92 -1.82
N GLU A 117 18.88 10.62 -1.51
CA GLU A 117 19.33 10.87 -0.12
C GLU A 117 18.25 11.60 0.69
N PHE A 118 17.55 12.54 0.09
CA PHE A 118 16.51 13.33 0.76
C PHE A 118 15.25 12.52 1.10
N ILE A 119 14.84 11.59 0.24
CA ILE A 119 13.63 10.78 0.45
C ILE A 119 13.91 9.41 1.09
N ASN A 120 15.15 8.94 1.09
CA ASN A 120 15.55 7.66 1.67
C ASN A 120 15.94 7.81 3.16
N VAL A 121 15.07 8.45 3.93
CA VAL A 121 15.26 8.65 5.38
C VAL A 121 14.19 7.90 6.17
N SER A 122 14.55 7.47 7.38
CA SER A 122 13.70 6.64 8.23
C SER A 122 12.36 7.28 8.61
N TRP A 123 12.22 8.59 8.47
CA TRP A 123 10.95 9.27 8.71
C TRP A 123 9.85 8.72 7.78
N PHE A 124 10.14 8.49 6.49
CA PHE A 124 9.20 7.90 5.53
C PHE A 124 8.93 6.40 5.73
N GLU A 125 9.45 5.80 6.80
CA GLU A 125 9.18 4.41 7.15
C GLU A 125 8.25 4.26 8.36
N ARG A 126 8.08 5.32 9.13
CA ARG A 126 7.33 5.28 10.38
C ARG A 126 5.82 5.29 10.15
N LEU A 127 5.12 4.41 10.84
CA LEU A 127 3.66 4.31 10.73
C LEU A 127 2.94 5.60 11.15
N TRP A 128 3.37 6.21 12.25
CA TRP A 128 2.71 7.39 12.82
C TRP A 128 2.72 8.61 11.89
N VAL A 129 3.70 8.68 10.98
CA VAL A 129 3.81 9.73 9.95
C VAL A 129 2.53 9.86 9.12
N ILE A 130 1.79 8.78 8.94
CA ILE A 130 0.54 8.78 8.18
C ILE A 130 -0.46 9.79 8.78
N GLN A 131 -0.70 9.71 10.10
CA GLN A 131 -1.58 10.67 10.77
C GLN A 131 -0.98 12.07 10.79
N GLU A 132 0.33 12.17 11.07
CA GLU A 132 1.06 13.44 11.16
C GLU A 132 0.88 14.28 9.91
N ILE A 133 0.93 13.66 8.72
CA ILE A 133 0.96 14.38 7.46
C ILE A 133 -0.36 14.39 6.69
N GLN A 134 -1.15 13.32 6.77
CA GLN A 134 -2.45 13.30 6.07
C GLN A 134 -3.49 14.20 6.72
N LEU A 135 -3.36 14.46 8.04
CA LEU A 135 -4.23 15.37 8.78
C LEU A 135 -3.68 16.79 8.84
N ALA A 136 -2.45 17.00 8.37
CA ALA A 136 -1.79 18.28 8.39
C ALA A 136 -2.42 19.28 7.39
N ASN A 137 -2.41 20.56 7.75
CA ASN A 137 -2.90 21.61 6.87
C ASN A 137 -1.88 22.00 5.78
N SER A 138 -2.29 22.87 4.87
CA SER A 138 -1.49 23.32 3.73
C SER A 138 -0.21 24.10 4.09
N ASN A 139 -0.09 24.58 5.34
CA ASN A 139 1.08 25.33 5.81
C ASN A 139 2.21 24.42 6.28
N SER A 140 2.01 23.10 6.21
CA SER A 140 2.97 22.11 6.67
C SER A 140 4.22 22.08 5.79
N VAL A 141 5.35 21.83 6.43
CA VAL A 141 6.67 21.89 5.79
C VAL A 141 7.55 20.72 6.20
N VAL A 142 8.50 20.45 5.34
CA VAL A 142 9.60 19.51 5.57
C VAL A 142 10.89 20.33 5.72
N LEU A 143 11.59 20.09 6.80
CA LEU A 143 12.87 20.71 7.14
C LEU A 143 13.97 19.65 7.13
N CYS A 144 15.08 19.98 6.49
CA CYS A 144 16.31 19.20 6.52
C CYS A 144 17.48 20.17 6.67
N GLY A 145 18.09 20.20 7.85
CA GLY A 145 19.03 21.25 8.22
C GLY A 145 18.39 22.62 8.16
N ALA A 146 19.01 23.54 7.43
CA ALA A 146 18.52 24.91 7.20
C ALA A 146 17.54 25.01 6.01
N HIS A 147 17.30 23.91 5.28
CA HIS A 147 16.51 23.94 4.05
C HIS A 147 15.07 23.52 4.32
N GLU A 148 14.14 24.27 3.73
CA GLU A 148 12.70 24.06 3.86
C GLU A 148 12.04 23.82 2.50
N ILE A 149 11.14 22.84 2.43
CA ILE A 149 10.21 22.65 1.31
C ILE A 149 8.79 22.52 1.87
N SER A 150 7.80 23.20 1.25
CA SER A 150 6.42 22.98 1.66
C SER A 150 6.01 21.54 1.36
N TRP A 151 5.24 20.94 2.28
CA TRP A 151 4.72 19.58 2.08
C TRP A 151 3.99 19.41 0.75
N ARG A 152 3.21 20.41 0.38
CA ARG A 152 2.46 20.43 -0.88
C ARG A 152 3.36 20.31 -2.12
N LEU A 153 4.49 21.03 -2.15
CA LEU A 153 5.43 20.97 -3.28
C LEU A 153 6.14 19.62 -3.33
N LEU A 154 6.59 19.12 -2.18
CA LEU A 154 7.20 17.79 -2.10
C LEU A 154 6.23 16.70 -2.59
N HIS A 155 5.00 16.71 -2.11
CA HIS A 155 3.99 15.74 -2.51
C HIS A 155 3.69 15.79 -4.01
N ARG A 156 3.56 16.99 -4.61
CA ARG A 156 3.36 17.17 -6.06
C ARG A 156 4.54 16.62 -6.86
N SER A 157 5.77 16.89 -6.43
CA SER A 157 6.97 16.39 -7.10
C SER A 157 7.06 14.86 -7.04
N LEU A 158 6.79 14.25 -5.88
CA LEU A 158 6.78 12.79 -5.74
C LEU A 158 5.71 12.13 -6.61
N LEU A 159 4.52 12.72 -6.71
CA LEU A 159 3.47 12.24 -7.60
C LEU A 159 3.90 12.30 -9.07
N CYS A 160 4.49 13.40 -9.50
CA CYS A 160 5.01 13.51 -10.86
C CYS A 160 6.07 12.45 -11.15
N LEU A 161 7.02 12.29 -10.24
CA LEU A 161 8.08 11.29 -10.37
C LEU A 161 7.51 9.88 -10.42
N SER A 162 6.50 9.55 -9.62
CA SER A 162 5.89 8.21 -9.61
C SER A 162 5.25 7.79 -10.94
N MET A 163 4.86 8.75 -11.76
CA MET A 163 4.31 8.50 -13.09
C MET A 163 5.38 8.20 -14.15
N LYS A 164 6.66 8.43 -13.84
CA LYS A 164 7.80 8.30 -14.78
C LYS A 164 8.62 7.03 -14.57
N ARG A 165 7.97 5.92 -14.25
CA ARG A 165 8.61 4.65 -13.88
C ARG A 165 9.63 4.12 -14.88
N ALA A 166 9.41 4.33 -16.18
CA ALA A 166 10.30 3.84 -17.23
C ALA A 166 11.63 4.61 -17.32
N ILE A 167 11.74 5.77 -16.67
CA ILE A 167 12.83 6.73 -16.84
C ILE A 167 13.66 6.86 -15.57
N ILE A 168 13.05 6.65 -14.40
CA ILE A 168 13.69 6.84 -13.10
C ILE A 168 14.36 5.54 -12.65
N PRO A 169 15.59 5.61 -12.09
CA PRO A 169 16.26 4.44 -11.52
C PRO A 169 15.38 3.72 -10.48
N GLU A 170 15.37 2.39 -10.51
CA GLU A 170 14.46 1.57 -9.72
C GLU A 170 14.55 1.83 -8.20
N ASN A 171 15.76 1.99 -7.66
CA ASN A 171 15.98 2.29 -6.25
C ASN A 171 15.34 3.60 -5.82
N ILE A 172 15.39 4.64 -6.66
CA ILE A 172 14.73 5.94 -6.41
C ILE A 172 13.21 5.78 -6.51
N MET A 173 12.74 5.04 -7.51
CA MET A 173 11.31 4.77 -7.68
C MET A 173 10.71 4.06 -6.47
N GLN A 174 11.40 3.07 -5.91
CA GLN A 174 10.96 2.38 -4.70
C GLN A 174 10.83 3.33 -3.50
N CYS A 175 11.78 4.24 -3.30
CA CYS A 175 11.69 5.27 -2.26
C CYS A 175 10.49 6.22 -2.49
N ILE A 176 10.26 6.64 -3.73
CA ILE A 176 9.14 7.50 -4.11
C ILE A 176 7.81 6.80 -3.80
N LEU A 177 7.64 5.56 -4.25
CA LEU A 177 6.40 4.79 -4.04
C LEU A 177 6.13 4.54 -2.56
N LYS A 178 7.18 4.24 -1.78
CA LYS A 178 7.12 4.09 -0.34
C LYS A 178 6.64 5.37 0.33
N SER A 179 7.24 6.51 0.01
CA SER A 179 6.85 7.82 0.55
C SER A 179 5.41 8.17 0.19
N LEU A 180 5.00 7.91 -1.05
CA LEU A 180 3.62 8.17 -1.50
C LEU A 180 2.60 7.25 -0.83
N SER A 181 2.93 5.99 -0.56
CA SER A 181 2.01 5.07 0.11
C SER A 181 1.56 5.57 1.47
N LEU A 182 2.44 6.27 2.20
CA LEU A 182 2.15 6.85 3.50
C LEU A 182 1.39 8.19 3.42
N THR A 183 1.58 8.92 2.34
CA THR A 183 1.23 10.35 2.28
C THR A 183 0.04 10.66 1.36
N LEU A 184 -0.36 9.71 0.52
CA LEU A 184 -1.53 9.87 -0.32
C LEU A 184 -2.81 9.74 0.52
N PRO A 185 -3.64 10.79 0.59
CA PRO A 185 -4.95 10.67 1.21
C PRO A 185 -5.79 9.69 0.39
N SER A 186 -6.37 8.70 1.06
CA SER A 186 -7.32 7.81 0.41
C SER A 186 -8.62 8.56 0.12
N ARG A 187 -9.11 8.49 -1.11
CA ARG A 187 -10.40 9.10 -1.50
C ARG A 187 -11.59 8.42 -0.82
N GLU A 188 -11.47 7.11 -0.63
CA GLU A 188 -12.41 6.29 0.12
C GLU A 188 -11.62 5.67 1.27
N GLN A 189 -11.58 6.37 2.39
CA GLN A 189 -10.91 5.86 3.59
C GLN A 189 -11.72 4.72 4.16
N THR A 190 -11.37 3.51 3.76
CA THR A 190 -11.79 2.30 4.46
C THR A 190 -10.63 1.80 5.32
N LEU A 191 -10.95 1.01 6.34
CA LEU A 191 -9.91 0.36 7.13
C LEU A 191 -8.95 -0.46 6.23
N GLN A 192 -9.51 -1.19 5.26
CA GLN A 192 -8.73 -1.99 4.32
C GLN A 192 -7.74 -1.13 3.52
N THR A 193 -8.18 0.03 3.04
CA THR A 193 -7.30 0.95 2.29
C THR A 193 -6.19 1.50 3.17
N SER A 194 -6.52 1.91 4.41
CA SER A 194 -5.53 2.42 5.36
C SER A 194 -4.51 1.35 5.75
N LEU A 195 -4.95 0.12 6.00
CA LEU A 195 -4.08 -1.04 6.26
C LEU A 195 -3.17 -1.33 5.07
N TYR A 196 -3.70 -1.30 3.86
CA TYR A 196 -2.91 -1.54 2.65
C TYR A 196 -1.84 -0.47 2.45
N GLN A 197 -2.18 0.79 2.61
CA GLN A 197 -1.22 1.91 2.50
C GLN A 197 -0.12 1.80 3.55
N SER A 198 -0.47 1.41 4.78
CA SER A 198 0.45 1.33 5.91
C SER A 198 1.19 0.00 6.06
N ARG A 199 0.97 -0.97 5.16
CA ARG A 199 1.46 -2.34 5.33
C ARG A 199 2.97 -2.47 5.56
N PHE A 200 3.76 -1.63 4.89
CA PHE A 200 5.22 -1.60 5.02
C PHE A 200 5.73 -0.65 6.10
N ALA A 201 4.85 0.18 6.67
CA ALA A 201 5.25 1.16 7.66
C ALA A 201 5.69 0.49 8.96
N LEU A 202 6.75 1.00 9.56
CA LEU A 202 7.36 0.45 10.76
C LEU A 202 6.75 1.07 12.03
N CYS A 203 6.53 0.23 13.02
CA CYS A 203 6.11 0.64 14.37
C CYS A 203 6.79 -0.25 15.40
N SER A 204 7.02 0.27 16.60
CA SER A 204 7.65 -0.47 17.69
C SER A 204 6.71 -1.45 18.39
N LYS A 205 5.41 -1.12 18.48
CA LYS A 205 4.41 -2.00 19.08
C LYS A 205 3.49 -2.56 17.98
N PRO A 206 3.26 -3.89 17.93
CA PRO A 206 2.38 -4.49 16.93
C PRO A 206 0.98 -3.86 16.87
N VAL A 207 0.42 -3.50 18.02
CA VAL A 207 -0.92 -2.90 18.12
C VAL A 207 -1.04 -1.57 17.39
N ASP A 208 0.07 -0.85 17.21
CA ASP A 208 0.11 0.41 16.48
C ASP A 208 -0.29 0.27 15.02
N LYS A 209 -0.18 -0.93 14.44
CA LYS A 209 -0.71 -1.19 13.09
C LYS A 209 -2.20 -0.83 12.94
N ILE A 210 -2.94 -0.86 14.04
CA ILE A 210 -4.32 -0.39 14.11
C ILE A 210 -4.39 1.04 14.66
N TYR A 211 -3.71 1.32 15.77
CA TYR A 211 -3.84 2.62 16.42
C TYR A 211 -3.23 3.76 15.61
N GLY A 212 -2.13 3.49 14.89
CA GLY A 212 -1.46 4.47 14.03
C GLY A 212 -2.27 4.91 12.80
N ILE A 213 -3.37 4.24 12.49
CA ILE A 213 -4.25 4.61 11.37
C ILE A 213 -5.65 5.06 11.82
N LEU A 214 -5.93 5.10 13.12
CA LEU A 214 -7.26 5.49 13.62
C LEU A 214 -7.66 6.89 13.17
N GLY A 215 -6.77 7.86 13.27
CA GLY A 215 -7.08 9.25 12.94
C GLY A 215 -7.46 9.48 11.48
N ILE A 216 -7.10 8.56 10.58
CA ILE A 216 -7.46 8.60 9.16
C ILE A 216 -8.54 7.57 8.79
N SER A 217 -9.03 6.80 9.74
CA SER A 217 -10.04 5.76 9.53
C SER A 217 -11.46 6.32 9.67
N PRO A 218 -12.49 5.66 9.09
CA PRO A 218 -13.86 6.13 9.19
C PRO A 218 -14.33 6.27 10.64
N PRO A 219 -15.01 7.36 11.02
CA PRO A 219 -15.43 7.61 12.42
C PRO A 219 -16.28 6.48 13.04
N ARG A 220 -17.07 5.77 12.22
CA ARG A 220 -17.87 4.62 12.68
C ARG A 220 -16.99 3.48 13.20
N PHE A 221 -15.83 3.28 12.56
CA PHE A 221 -14.85 2.28 12.93
C PHE A 221 -14.07 2.71 14.19
N VAL A 222 -13.59 3.96 14.21
CA VAL A 222 -12.77 4.52 15.30
C VAL A 222 -13.49 4.43 16.64
N ARG A 223 -14.80 4.69 16.69
CA ARG A 223 -15.60 4.66 17.93
C ARG A 223 -15.60 3.30 18.64
N GLN A 224 -15.33 2.22 17.92
CA GLN A 224 -15.33 0.85 18.44
C GLN A 224 -13.94 0.38 18.87
N LEU A 225 -12.90 1.15 18.55
CA LEU A 225 -11.51 0.80 18.83
C LEU A 225 -10.90 1.79 19.81
N VAL A 226 -11.00 1.43 21.08
CA VAL A 226 -10.36 2.20 22.16
C VAL A 226 -8.93 1.69 22.31
N PRO A 227 -7.90 2.55 22.24
CA PRO A 227 -6.52 2.14 22.50
C PRO A 227 -6.36 1.52 23.88
N ASP A 228 -5.76 0.34 23.93
CA ASP A 228 -5.36 -0.37 25.14
C ASP A 228 -3.99 -1.02 24.91
N TYR A 229 -2.94 -0.43 25.48
CA TYR A 229 -1.57 -0.91 25.34
C TYR A 229 -1.18 -2.02 26.32
N ARG A 230 -2.07 -2.33 27.27
CA ARG A 230 -1.87 -3.38 28.28
C ARG A 230 -2.43 -4.70 27.79
N ALA A 231 -3.45 -4.66 26.94
CA ALA A 231 -4.03 -5.85 26.34
C ALA A 231 -3.11 -6.49 25.30
N TYR A 232 -3.34 -7.77 25.06
CA TYR A 232 -2.68 -8.47 23.95
C TYR A 232 -3.11 -7.88 22.62
N TYR A 233 -2.16 -7.50 21.76
CA TYR A 233 -2.44 -6.82 20.49
C TYR A 233 -3.40 -7.57 19.55
N GLY A 234 -3.47 -8.90 19.65
CA GLY A 234 -4.41 -9.72 18.89
C GLY A 234 -5.88 -9.42 19.21
N GLU A 235 -6.19 -8.87 20.39
CA GLU A 235 -7.56 -8.44 20.73
C GLU A 235 -7.96 -7.21 19.90
N ALA A 236 -7.05 -6.24 19.74
CA ALA A 236 -7.28 -5.09 18.86
C ALA A 236 -7.45 -5.51 17.40
N TYR A 237 -6.65 -6.48 16.92
CA TYR A 237 -6.76 -7.03 15.56
C TYR A 237 -8.09 -7.76 15.34
N LYS A 238 -8.52 -8.56 16.33
CA LYS A 238 -9.82 -9.25 16.32
C LYS A 238 -10.96 -8.24 16.27
N THR A 239 -10.92 -7.23 17.14
CA THR A 239 -11.94 -6.18 17.18
C THR A 239 -11.98 -5.42 15.83
N ALA A 240 -10.83 -5.07 15.29
CA ALA A 240 -10.73 -4.40 13.98
C ALA A 240 -11.35 -5.24 12.86
N PHE A 241 -11.08 -6.55 12.83
CA PHE A 241 -11.68 -7.45 11.86
C PHE A 241 -13.21 -7.52 11.97
N LEU A 242 -13.73 -7.74 13.20
CA LEU A 242 -15.17 -7.88 13.42
C LEU A 242 -15.93 -6.59 13.13
N GLU A 243 -15.42 -5.45 13.59
CA GLU A 243 -16.07 -4.16 13.33
C GLU A 243 -16.00 -3.77 11.85
N HIS A 244 -14.90 -4.10 11.16
CA HIS A 244 -14.83 -3.92 9.71
C HIS A 244 -15.89 -4.76 8.99
N ALA A 245 -15.96 -6.07 9.29
CA ALA A 245 -16.95 -6.96 8.69
C ALA A 245 -18.40 -6.51 8.95
N LYS A 246 -18.67 -5.98 10.13
CA LYS A 246 -19.97 -5.43 10.52
C LYS A 246 -20.33 -4.15 9.75
N ILE A 247 -19.35 -3.24 9.54
CA ILE A 247 -19.56 -1.95 8.88
C ILE A 247 -19.73 -2.14 7.38
N VAL A 248 -18.84 -2.92 6.73
CA VAL A 248 -18.85 -3.11 5.27
C VAL A 248 -19.74 -4.28 4.84
N CYS A 249 -20.22 -5.10 5.79
CA CYS A 249 -21.00 -6.32 5.56
C CYS A 249 -20.27 -7.31 4.63
N ARG A 250 -18.93 -7.40 4.70
CA ARG A 250 -18.07 -8.27 3.88
C ARG A 250 -16.87 -8.76 4.66
N PHE A 251 -16.32 -9.90 4.24
CA PHE A 251 -15.10 -10.48 4.85
C PHE A 251 -13.82 -10.13 4.08
N GLU A 252 -13.69 -8.90 3.63
CA GLU A 252 -12.52 -8.44 2.84
C GLU A 252 -11.19 -8.69 3.54
N LEU A 253 -11.16 -8.59 4.87
CA LEU A 253 -9.95 -8.81 5.65
C LEU A 253 -9.54 -10.29 5.77
N PHE A 254 -10.36 -11.27 5.34
CA PHE A 254 -9.89 -12.66 5.24
C PHE A 254 -8.70 -12.81 4.27
N GLY A 255 -8.64 -11.97 3.24
CA GLY A 255 -7.49 -11.94 2.34
C GLY A 255 -6.15 -11.60 3.01
N TRP A 256 -6.17 -11.07 4.24
CA TRP A 256 -4.99 -10.75 5.04
C TRP A 256 -4.60 -11.87 6.02
N CYS A 257 -5.41 -12.91 6.14
CA CYS A 257 -5.07 -14.05 6.97
C CYS A 257 -4.07 -14.95 6.23
N SER A 258 -3.01 -15.38 6.92
CA SER A 258 -2.06 -16.35 6.42
C SER A 258 -1.95 -17.50 7.41
N LEU A 259 -2.12 -18.73 6.91
CA LEU A 259 -1.93 -19.93 7.71
C LEU A 259 -0.46 -20.39 7.75
N SER A 260 0.38 -19.90 6.84
CA SER A 260 1.82 -20.18 6.82
C SER A 260 2.57 -19.54 8.00
N GLN A 261 1.97 -18.52 8.63
CA GLN A 261 2.56 -17.81 9.76
C GLN A 261 1.59 -17.68 10.95
N PRO A 262 1.14 -18.78 11.55
CA PRO A 262 0.19 -18.73 12.64
C PRO A 262 0.79 -18.05 13.87
N VAL A 263 -0.02 -17.26 14.57
CA VAL A 263 0.33 -16.67 15.87
C VAL A 263 -0.37 -17.48 16.96
N MET A 264 0.40 -18.08 17.85
CA MET A 264 -0.09 -19.06 18.83
C MET A 264 -1.32 -18.62 19.66
N LYS A 265 -1.47 -17.32 19.89
CA LYS A 265 -2.55 -16.77 20.72
C LYS A 265 -3.70 -16.14 19.93
N MET A 266 -3.59 -16.09 18.58
CA MET A 266 -4.65 -15.53 17.73
C MET A 266 -5.43 -16.62 17.02
N PRO A 267 -6.76 -16.46 16.83
CA PRO A 267 -7.52 -17.29 15.91
C PRO A 267 -7.00 -17.14 14.49
N THR A 268 -7.04 -18.21 13.69
CA THR A 268 -6.53 -18.21 12.31
C THR A 268 -7.29 -17.28 11.36
N TRP A 269 -8.51 -16.90 11.71
CA TRP A 269 -9.33 -15.95 10.96
C TRP A 269 -9.06 -14.48 11.31
N VAL A 270 -8.18 -14.21 12.29
CA VAL A 270 -7.74 -12.85 12.62
C VAL A 270 -6.44 -12.56 11.89
N PRO A 271 -6.39 -11.53 11.02
CA PRO A 271 -5.17 -11.18 10.32
C PRO A 271 -4.06 -10.73 11.27
N ASN A 272 -2.83 -11.11 10.98
CA ASN A 272 -1.67 -10.57 11.68
C ASN A 272 -1.14 -9.31 10.97
N PHE A 273 -1.67 -8.14 11.29
CA PHE A 273 -1.27 -6.88 10.66
C PHE A 273 0.16 -6.44 11.02
N SER A 274 0.82 -7.06 12.00
CA SER A 274 2.21 -6.73 12.34
C SER A 274 3.22 -7.28 11.33
N LYS A 275 2.81 -8.21 10.50
CA LYS A 275 3.62 -8.78 9.43
C LYS A 275 3.08 -8.35 8.08
N VAL A 276 3.99 -8.17 7.14
CA VAL A 276 3.59 -8.00 5.74
C VAL A 276 2.96 -9.30 5.28
N CYS A 277 1.69 -9.26 4.89
CA CYS A 277 1.01 -10.41 4.34
C CYS A 277 1.55 -10.67 2.93
N ALA A 278 2.08 -11.87 2.70
CA ALA A 278 2.39 -12.38 1.38
C ALA A 278 1.56 -13.66 1.17
N PRO A 279 0.83 -13.80 0.08
CA PRO A 279 0.60 -12.82 -0.99
C PRO A 279 -0.26 -11.64 -0.52
N PHE A 280 -0.06 -10.48 -1.13
CA PHE A 280 -0.86 -9.29 -0.78
C PHE A 280 -2.34 -9.53 -1.04
N PRO A 281 -3.23 -9.05 -0.15
CA PRO A 281 -4.66 -9.09 -0.41
C PRO A 281 -4.97 -8.36 -1.71
N LEU A 282 -5.77 -8.98 -2.55
CA LEU A 282 -6.29 -8.31 -3.74
C LEU A 282 -7.11 -7.11 -3.28
N GLN A 283 -6.73 -5.92 -3.74
CA GLN A 283 -7.53 -4.74 -3.46
C GLN A 283 -8.89 -4.89 -4.15
N ASN A 284 -9.95 -4.76 -3.38
CA ASN A 284 -11.30 -4.69 -3.93
C ASN A 284 -11.49 -3.33 -4.61
N ARG A 285 -11.16 -3.26 -5.89
CA ARG A 285 -11.41 -2.08 -6.72
C ARG A 285 -12.79 -2.09 -7.36
N GLY A 286 -13.75 -2.78 -6.74
CA GLY A 286 -15.09 -2.92 -7.31
C GLY A 286 -15.19 -3.94 -8.46
N ILE A 287 -14.16 -4.77 -8.66
CA ILE A 287 -14.05 -5.67 -9.82
C ILE A 287 -14.70 -7.03 -9.59
N CYS A 288 -14.60 -7.54 -8.37
CA CYS A 288 -14.99 -8.91 -8.04
C CYS A 288 -15.95 -8.89 -6.85
N TYR A 289 -17.22 -9.12 -7.14
CA TYR A 289 -18.26 -9.32 -6.14
C TYR A 289 -18.71 -10.78 -6.19
N ALA A 290 -17.88 -11.71 -5.71
CA ALA A 290 -18.19 -13.14 -5.72
C ALA A 290 -19.51 -13.44 -5.00
N SER A 291 -19.86 -12.70 -3.97
CA SER A 291 -21.14 -12.80 -3.26
C SER A 291 -22.22 -11.84 -3.81
N GLY A 292 -21.98 -11.15 -4.91
CA GLY A 292 -22.88 -10.09 -5.40
C GLY A 292 -23.13 -9.01 -4.35
N PHE A 293 -24.39 -8.69 -4.09
CA PHE A 293 -24.81 -7.74 -3.05
C PHE A 293 -25.16 -8.40 -1.71
N SER A 294 -24.93 -9.73 -1.58
CA SER A 294 -25.20 -10.44 -0.33
C SER A 294 -24.31 -9.94 0.79
N ARG A 295 -24.92 -9.71 1.95
CA ARG A 295 -24.19 -9.33 3.16
C ARG A 295 -23.56 -10.56 3.79
N CYS A 296 -22.42 -10.38 4.47
CA CYS A 296 -21.84 -11.43 5.27
C CYS A 296 -22.72 -11.71 6.51
N HIS A 297 -22.92 -12.99 6.79
CA HIS A 297 -23.57 -13.47 8.00
C HIS A 297 -22.58 -14.26 8.81
N TYR A 298 -22.42 -13.91 10.08
CA TYR A 298 -21.52 -14.60 10.98
C TYR A 298 -22.03 -14.56 12.42
N SER A 299 -21.56 -15.52 13.20
CA SER A 299 -21.67 -15.49 14.66
C SER A 299 -20.29 -15.78 15.26
N TYR A 300 -19.96 -15.01 16.31
CA TYR A 300 -18.76 -15.20 17.07
C TYR A 300 -19.15 -15.62 18.50
N LYS A 301 -18.64 -16.79 18.91
CA LYS A 301 -18.76 -17.24 20.31
C LYS A 301 -17.46 -16.88 21.05
N PRO A 302 -17.52 -16.52 22.35
CA PRO A 302 -16.32 -16.36 23.15
C PRO A 302 -15.43 -17.60 23.02
N GLY A 303 -14.19 -17.40 22.54
CA GLY A 303 -13.28 -18.48 22.15
C GLY A 303 -12.57 -18.15 20.85
N LYS A 304 -12.25 -19.17 20.05
CA LYS A 304 -11.45 -18.99 18.82
C LYS A 304 -12.24 -19.25 17.52
N VAL A 305 -13.53 -19.50 17.60
CA VAL A 305 -14.34 -19.95 16.45
C VAL A 305 -15.21 -18.81 15.94
N LEU A 306 -15.08 -18.55 14.63
CA LEU A 306 -15.98 -17.71 13.86
C LEU A 306 -16.83 -18.63 12.95
N ASN A 307 -18.15 -18.61 13.14
CA ASN A 307 -19.08 -19.29 12.27
C ASN A 307 -19.52 -18.34 11.16
N VAL A 308 -19.40 -18.75 9.90
CA VAL A 308 -19.76 -17.94 8.74
C VAL A 308 -20.76 -18.68 7.87
N LEU A 309 -21.69 -17.96 7.27
CA LEU A 309 -22.60 -18.48 6.27
C LEU A 309 -21.95 -18.33 4.88
N GLY A 310 -21.90 -19.39 4.10
CA GLY A 310 -21.34 -19.40 2.76
C GLY A 310 -21.95 -20.52 1.89
N LEU A 311 -21.76 -20.39 0.57
CA LEU A 311 -22.10 -21.44 -0.39
C LEU A 311 -20.81 -22.12 -0.82
N ARG A 312 -20.80 -23.45 -0.79
CA ARG A 312 -19.75 -24.24 -1.40
C ARG A 312 -20.01 -24.33 -2.90
N ILE A 313 -19.17 -23.67 -3.70
CA ILE A 313 -19.32 -23.64 -5.17
C ILE A 313 -18.41 -24.65 -5.87
N ALA A 314 -17.28 -25.01 -5.26
CA ALA A 314 -16.32 -25.93 -5.87
C ALA A 314 -15.41 -26.55 -4.81
N THR A 315 -14.72 -27.63 -5.21
CA THR A 315 -13.72 -28.32 -4.37
C THR A 315 -12.37 -28.28 -5.05
N VAL A 316 -11.35 -27.82 -4.36
CA VAL A 316 -9.98 -27.79 -4.86
C VAL A 316 -9.52 -29.23 -5.18
N ALA A 317 -9.19 -29.50 -6.43
CA ALA A 317 -8.68 -30.79 -6.89
C ALA A 317 -7.16 -30.86 -6.82
N ALA A 318 -6.47 -29.83 -7.32
CA ALA A 318 -5.02 -29.74 -7.32
C ALA A 318 -4.55 -28.30 -7.07
N VAL A 319 -3.33 -28.17 -6.57
CA VAL A 319 -2.65 -26.88 -6.32
C VAL A 319 -1.24 -27.00 -6.88
N SER A 320 -0.72 -25.95 -7.54
CA SER A 320 0.64 -25.93 -8.09
C SER A 320 1.69 -26.20 -7.01
N GLN A 321 2.83 -26.79 -7.35
CA GLN A 321 3.85 -27.17 -6.38
C GLN A 321 4.46 -25.96 -5.66
N SER A 322 4.80 -24.90 -6.42
CA SER A 322 5.42 -23.68 -5.90
C SER A 322 4.49 -22.47 -6.02
N ALA A 323 4.73 -21.48 -5.19
CA ALA A 323 4.17 -20.15 -5.35
C ALA A 323 4.81 -19.45 -6.57
N ILE A 324 4.09 -18.49 -7.12
CA ILE A 324 4.56 -17.62 -8.21
C ILE A 324 5.45 -16.55 -7.59
N GLU A 325 6.76 -16.60 -7.83
CA GLU A 325 7.72 -15.61 -7.33
C GLU A 325 8.39 -14.85 -8.49
N SER A 326 8.28 -15.37 -9.71
CA SER A 326 8.91 -14.81 -10.90
C SER A 326 8.05 -15.01 -12.15
N PHE A 327 8.42 -14.33 -13.23
CA PHE A 327 7.80 -14.58 -14.53
C PHE A 327 8.01 -16.02 -15.03
N THR A 328 9.12 -16.63 -14.66
CA THR A 328 9.39 -18.03 -15.02
C THR A 328 8.35 -18.97 -14.39
N ASP A 329 7.92 -18.67 -13.17
CA ASP A 329 6.90 -19.48 -12.48
C ASP A 329 5.53 -19.34 -13.14
N LEU A 330 5.21 -18.19 -13.74
CA LEU A 330 4.01 -18.03 -14.55
C LEU A 330 3.99 -19.01 -15.73
N PHE A 331 5.13 -19.34 -16.30
CA PHE A 331 5.22 -20.29 -17.39
C PHE A 331 5.07 -21.74 -16.92
N ASN A 332 5.54 -22.08 -15.71
CA ASN A 332 5.33 -23.39 -15.11
C ASN A 332 3.83 -23.70 -14.86
N ILE A 333 3.00 -22.65 -14.76
CA ILE A 333 1.54 -22.77 -14.65
C ILE A 333 0.94 -23.42 -15.90
N PHE A 334 1.46 -23.17 -17.09
CA PHE A 334 0.97 -23.80 -18.32
C PHE A 334 1.18 -25.31 -18.29
N ASN A 335 2.33 -25.76 -17.79
CA ASN A 335 2.61 -27.19 -17.61
C ASN A 335 1.67 -27.79 -16.55
N PHE A 336 1.33 -27.07 -15.50
CA PHE A 336 0.40 -27.51 -14.47
C PHE A 336 -1.04 -27.67 -15.00
N ILE A 337 -1.46 -26.81 -15.94
CA ILE A 337 -2.81 -26.83 -16.52
C ILE A 337 -2.89 -27.84 -17.70
N GLN A 338 -1.77 -28.42 -18.14
CA GLN A 338 -1.69 -29.31 -19.30
C GLN A 338 -2.29 -28.69 -20.57
N VAL A 339 -1.96 -27.44 -20.86
CA VAL A 339 -2.52 -26.68 -21.98
C VAL A 339 -2.28 -27.39 -23.33
N GLU A 340 -1.16 -28.11 -23.45
CA GLU A 340 -0.77 -28.77 -24.70
C GLU A 340 -1.62 -30.04 -25.02
N GLU A 341 -2.18 -30.69 -24.02
CA GLU A 341 -2.93 -31.95 -24.22
C GLU A 341 -4.44 -31.73 -24.46
N ASN A 342 -4.99 -30.58 -24.12
CA ASN A 342 -6.42 -30.31 -24.30
C ASN A 342 -6.73 -29.78 -25.72
N LYS A 343 -6.88 -30.65 -26.68
CA LYS A 343 -7.21 -30.31 -28.09
C LYS A 343 -8.49 -29.48 -28.29
N ASN A 344 -9.34 -29.34 -27.30
CA ASN A 344 -10.55 -28.51 -27.37
C ASN A 344 -10.39 -27.10 -26.76
N ASN A 345 -9.25 -26.77 -26.15
CA ASN A 345 -8.85 -25.44 -25.62
C ASN A 345 -9.99 -24.60 -25.01
N ARG A 346 -11.03 -25.23 -24.45
CA ARG A 346 -12.14 -24.53 -23.82
C ARG A 346 -12.17 -24.76 -22.31
N TYR A 347 -12.29 -23.65 -21.59
CA TYR A 347 -12.53 -23.65 -20.16
C TYR A 347 -13.95 -24.07 -19.81
N GLY A 348 -14.22 -24.55 -18.60
CA GLY A 348 -15.53 -25.08 -18.19
C GLY A 348 -16.71 -24.11 -18.38
N THR A 349 -16.47 -22.82 -18.52
CA THR A 349 -17.48 -21.79 -18.86
C THR A 349 -17.69 -21.61 -20.37
N GLY A 350 -16.98 -22.35 -21.22
CA GLY A 350 -17.07 -22.26 -22.68
C GLY A 350 -16.13 -21.26 -23.36
N GLN A 351 -15.45 -20.39 -22.59
CA GLN A 351 -14.47 -19.44 -23.11
C GLN A 351 -13.16 -20.15 -23.50
N PRO A 352 -12.30 -19.56 -24.34
CA PRO A 352 -10.97 -20.08 -24.62
C PRO A 352 -10.16 -20.27 -23.33
N LEU A 353 -9.44 -21.39 -23.23
CA LEU A 353 -8.65 -21.72 -22.03
C LEU A 353 -7.58 -20.63 -21.75
N LEU A 354 -6.91 -20.11 -22.80
CA LEU A 354 -5.92 -19.06 -22.67
C LEU A 354 -6.50 -17.74 -22.12
N ASP A 355 -7.75 -17.42 -22.49
CA ASP A 355 -8.47 -16.24 -21.96
C ASP A 355 -8.76 -16.43 -20.46
N ALA A 356 -9.15 -17.65 -20.05
CA ALA A 356 -9.38 -17.96 -18.65
C ALA A 356 -8.08 -17.87 -17.83
N ILE A 357 -6.98 -18.38 -18.35
CA ILE A 357 -5.66 -18.31 -17.72
C ILE A 357 -5.23 -16.84 -17.58
N ALA A 358 -5.26 -16.06 -18.66
CA ALA A 358 -4.88 -14.65 -18.64
C ALA A 358 -5.74 -13.84 -17.67
N SER A 359 -7.06 -14.09 -17.64
CA SER A 359 -7.98 -13.46 -16.68
C SER A 359 -7.67 -13.84 -15.23
N THR A 360 -7.32 -15.11 -14.98
CA THR A 360 -6.95 -15.60 -13.64
C THR A 360 -5.64 -14.97 -13.18
N LEU A 361 -4.61 -14.96 -14.02
CA LEU A 361 -3.30 -14.39 -13.70
C LEU A 361 -3.34 -12.86 -13.53
N SER A 362 -4.19 -12.16 -14.27
CA SER A 362 -4.40 -10.73 -14.08
C SER A 362 -5.33 -10.40 -12.92
N CYS A 363 -5.89 -11.39 -12.23
CA CYS A 363 -6.98 -11.19 -11.27
C CYS A 363 -8.12 -10.35 -11.89
N CYS A 364 -8.36 -10.51 -13.19
CA CYS A 364 -9.26 -9.71 -14.01
C CYS A 364 -8.92 -8.20 -14.06
N PHE A 365 -7.69 -7.80 -13.73
CA PHE A 365 -7.22 -6.43 -13.85
C PHE A 365 -6.69 -6.18 -15.26
N LEU A 366 -7.62 -5.92 -16.17
CA LEU A 366 -7.40 -5.76 -17.61
C LEU A 366 -7.97 -4.42 -18.08
N SER A 367 -7.38 -3.86 -19.14
CA SER A 367 -7.79 -2.53 -19.67
C SER A 367 -9.23 -2.49 -20.14
N GLU A 368 -9.79 -3.60 -20.60
CA GLU A 368 -11.20 -3.72 -21.01
C GLU A 368 -12.18 -3.51 -19.85
N ARG A 369 -11.75 -3.85 -18.62
CA ARG A 369 -12.52 -3.60 -17.40
C ARG A 369 -12.24 -2.25 -16.76
N PHE A 370 -11.09 -1.64 -17.10
CA PHE A 370 -10.61 -0.37 -16.55
C PHE A 370 -10.17 0.59 -17.64
N PRO A 371 -11.07 1.00 -18.56
CA PRO A 371 -10.71 1.89 -19.67
C PRO A 371 -10.11 3.22 -19.19
N SER A 372 -10.51 3.70 -18.01
CA SER A 372 -9.99 4.94 -17.40
C SER A 372 -8.52 4.89 -17.00
N MET A 373 -7.92 3.70 -16.91
CA MET A 373 -6.49 3.54 -16.61
C MET A 373 -5.61 3.56 -17.87
N GLY A 374 -6.23 3.62 -19.05
CA GLY A 374 -5.53 3.76 -20.34
C GLY A 374 -4.49 2.67 -20.56
N THR A 375 -3.35 3.07 -21.14
CA THR A 375 -2.25 2.17 -21.52
C THR A 375 -1.42 1.64 -20.33
N SER A 376 -1.76 2.01 -19.10
CA SER A 376 -1.00 1.56 -17.92
C SER A 376 -1.32 0.12 -17.49
N VAL A 377 -2.41 -0.45 -18.01
CA VAL A 377 -2.86 -1.82 -17.74
C VAL A 377 -2.86 -2.61 -19.04
N LEU A 378 -2.50 -3.91 -18.97
CA LEU A 378 -2.54 -4.79 -20.14
C LEU A 378 -3.98 -5.04 -20.59
N SER A 379 -4.19 -5.12 -21.90
CA SER A 379 -5.40 -5.74 -22.46
C SER A 379 -5.31 -7.26 -22.36
N LEU A 380 -6.45 -7.94 -22.47
CA LEU A 380 -6.48 -9.41 -22.53
C LEU A 380 -5.60 -9.94 -23.67
N GLU A 381 -5.66 -9.29 -24.82
CA GLU A 381 -4.89 -9.68 -26.00
C GLU A 381 -3.38 -9.42 -25.82
N GLU A 382 -2.99 -8.26 -25.27
CA GLU A 382 -1.59 -7.99 -24.94
C GLU A 382 -1.02 -9.02 -23.95
N LEU A 383 -1.81 -9.39 -22.94
CA LEU A 383 -1.39 -10.38 -21.96
C LEU A 383 -1.25 -11.78 -22.58
N LYS A 384 -2.20 -12.20 -23.41
CA LYS A 384 -2.12 -13.49 -24.15
C LYS A 384 -0.89 -13.54 -25.04
N ASN A 385 -0.64 -12.46 -25.81
CA ASN A 385 0.52 -12.37 -26.68
C ASN A 385 1.82 -12.40 -25.87
N ALA A 386 1.89 -11.69 -24.76
CA ALA A 386 3.04 -11.74 -23.85
C ALA A 386 3.28 -13.16 -23.30
N ILE A 387 2.22 -13.83 -22.89
CA ILE A 387 2.27 -15.23 -22.44
C ILE A 387 2.83 -16.12 -23.56
N MET A 388 2.25 -16.08 -24.74
CA MET A 388 2.62 -16.97 -25.87
C MET A 388 4.00 -16.67 -26.44
N THR A 389 4.40 -15.38 -26.50
CA THR A 389 5.67 -14.97 -27.10
C THR A 389 6.86 -15.21 -26.16
N HIS A 390 6.63 -15.15 -24.86
CA HIS A 390 7.71 -15.17 -23.86
C HIS A 390 7.75 -16.47 -23.05
N LEU A 391 7.01 -17.52 -23.46
CA LEU A 391 7.14 -18.87 -22.90
C LEU A 391 8.62 -19.33 -23.04
N GLY A 392 9.40 -19.12 -21.97
CA GLY A 392 10.80 -19.53 -21.89
C GLY A 392 11.85 -18.55 -22.43
N SER A 393 11.50 -17.31 -22.80
CA SER A 393 12.44 -16.30 -23.34
C SER A 393 12.45 -14.99 -22.55
N VAL A 394 13.56 -14.23 -22.67
CA VAL A 394 13.71 -12.91 -22.04
C VAL A 394 12.81 -11.88 -22.74
N ILE A 395 12.02 -11.14 -21.96
CA ILE A 395 11.17 -10.06 -22.46
C ILE A 395 12.06 -8.89 -22.93
N LYS A 396 12.05 -8.62 -24.22
CA LYS A 396 12.87 -7.53 -24.82
C LYS A 396 12.16 -6.17 -24.78
N ASP A 397 10.82 -6.17 -24.80
CA ASP A 397 10.04 -4.93 -24.77
C ASP A 397 9.90 -4.43 -23.34
N LYS A 398 10.57 -3.32 -23.02
CA LYS A 398 10.55 -2.70 -21.69
C LYS A 398 9.15 -2.24 -21.24
N VAL A 399 8.27 -1.87 -22.16
CA VAL A 399 6.90 -1.43 -21.84
C VAL A 399 6.07 -2.64 -21.42
N VAL A 400 6.17 -3.73 -22.17
CA VAL A 400 5.51 -5.01 -21.84
C VAL A 400 6.06 -5.56 -20.53
N GLU A 401 7.38 -5.56 -20.34
CA GLU A 401 8.03 -5.97 -19.09
C GLU A 401 7.48 -5.21 -17.89
N GLN A 402 7.34 -3.89 -17.99
CA GLN A 402 6.85 -3.04 -16.91
C GLN A 402 5.37 -3.30 -16.61
N LYS A 403 4.54 -3.48 -17.62
CA LYS A 403 3.13 -3.86 -17.44
C LYS A 403 3.00 -5.22 -16.77
N LEU A 404 3.82 -6.19 -17.14
CA LEU A 404 3.88 -7.51 -16.51
C LEU A 404 4.38 -7.45 -15.06
N LYS A 405 5.35 -6.59 -14.74
CA LYS A 405 5.78 -6.33 -13.35
C LYS A 405 4.63 -5.82 -12.50
N SER A 406 3.74 -5.00 -13.06
CA SER A 406 2.53 -4.55 -12.35
C SER A 406 1.54 -5.69 -12.10
N LEU A 407 1.49 -6.67 -12.99
CA LEU A 407 0.68 -7.88 -12.82
C LEU A 407 1.26 -8.76 -11.72
N MET A 408 2.59 -8.91 -11.63
CA MET A 408 3.25 -9.70 -10.60
C MET A 408 2.84 -9.28 -9.19
N LEU A 409 2.62 -7.99 -8.94
CA LEU A 409 2.15 -7.50 -7.63
C LEU A 409 0.83 -8.14 -7.15
N HIS A 410 0.04 -8.72 -8.06
CA HIS A 410 -1.23 -9.37 -7.75
C HIS A 410 -1.11 -10.88 -7.57
N VAL A 411 -0.11 -11.49 -8.19
CA VAL A 411 0.05 -12.96 -8.23
C VAL A 411 1.22 -13.48 -7.41
N GLU A 412 2.20 -12.64 -7.12
CA GLU A 412 3.39 -12.99 -6.34
C GLU A 412 3.01 -13.60 -4.98
N GLY A 413 3.65 -14.70 -4.62
CA GLY A 413 3.37 -15.46 -3.41
C GLY A 413 2.09 -16.31 -3.46
N ARG A 414 1.37 -16.35 -4.60
CA ARG A 414 0.18 -17.17 -4.79
C ARG A 414 0.49 -18.46 -5.52
N ARG A 415 -0.35 -19.46 -5.29
CA ARG A 415 -0.35 -20.73 -6.04
C ARG A 415 -1.59 -20.80 -6.92
N LEU A 416 -1.47 -21.41 -8.08
CA LEU A 416 -2.62 -21.73 -8.90
C LEU A 416 -3.29 -22.99 -8.36
N PHE A 417 -4.62 -23.03 -8.41
CA PHE A 417 -5.39 -24.22 -8.12
C PHE A 417 -6.39 -24.53 -9.25
N THR A 418 -6.73 -25.78 -9.35
CA THR A 418 -7.87 -26.27 -10.15
C THR A 418 -8.88 -26.94 -9.26
N THR A 419 -10.15 -27.00 -9.68
CA THR A 419 -11.23 -27.64 -8.94
C THR A 419 -11.74 -28.87 -9.67
N LYS A 420 -12.46 -29.71 -8.93
CA LYS A 420 -13.14 -30.91 -9.51
C LYS A 420 -14.19 -30.53 -10.56
N GLU A 421 -14.74 -29.33 -10.43
CA GLU A 421 -15.74 -28.76 -11.33
C GLU A 421 -15.11 -28.06 -12.57
N GLY A 422 -13.78 -28.16 -12.75
CA GLY A 422 -13.07 -27.62 -13.91
C GLY A 422 -12.79 -26.11 -13.83
N LEU A 423 -12.93 -25.50 -12.65
CA LEU A 423 -12.58 -24.10 -12.44
C LEU A 423 -11.11 -23.95 -12.03
N MET A 424 -10.52 -22.77 -12.28
CA MET A 424 -9.19 -22.42 -11.83
C MET A 424 -9.19 -21.10 -11.05
N GLY A 425 -8.19 -20.90 -10.22
CA GLY A 425 -8.03 -19.68 -9.44
C GLY A 425 -6.68 -19.59 -8.76
N LEU A 426 -6.44 -18.48 -8.07
CA LEU A 426 -5.26 -18.23 -7.28
C LEU A 426 -5.57 -18.35 -5.79
N CYS A 427 -4.71 -19.05 -5.06
CA CYS A 427 -4.83 -19.25 -3.62
C CYS A 427 -3.54 -18.83 -2.90
N GLN A 428 -3.59 -18.82 -1.58
CA GLN A 428 -2.39 -18.68 -0.76
C GLN A 428 -1.53 -19.96 -0.83
N ASP A 429 -0.25 -19.80 -0.49
CA ASP A 429 0.77 -20.86 -0.50
C ASP A 429 0.41 -22.08 0.36
N CYS A 430 -0.36 -21.87 1.42
CA CYS A 430 -0.79 -22.90 2.36
C CYS A 430 -2.06 -23.67 1.95
N ALA A 431 -2.65 -23.38 0.79
CA ALA A 431 -3.84 -24.08 0.32
C ALA A 431 -3.53 -25.55 -0.02
N LEU A 432 -4.47 -26.43 0.31
CA LEU A 432 -4.37 -27.88 0.12
C LEU A 432 -5.56 -28.41 -0.68
N PRO A 433 -5.37 -29.47 -1.49
CA PRO A 433 -6.46 -30.17 -2.16
C PRO A 433 -7.50 -30.70 -1.16
N GLY A 434 -8.75 -30.77 -1.61
CA GLY A 434 -9.85 -31.34 -0.83
C GLY A 434 -10.46 -30.43 0.24
N LYS A 435 -9.96 -29.21 0.33
CA LYS A 435 -10.48 -28.21 1.30
C LYS A 435 -11.18 -27.05 0.63
#